data_e7459639c54441dbcf799b44d84858f2
#
_entry.id   e7459639c54441dbcf799b44d84858f2
#
_cell.length_a   1.000
_cell.length_b   1.000
_cell.length_c   1.000
_cell.angle_alpha   90.00
_cell.angle_beta   90.00
_cell.angle_gamma   90.00
#
_symmetry.space_group_name_H-M   'P 1'
#
loop_
_entity.id
_entity.type
_entity.pdbx_description
1 polymer ?
#
loop_
_entity_poly.entity_id
_entity_poly.type
_entity_poly.pdbx_seq_one_letter_code
_entity_poly.pdbx_strand_id
1 'polypeptide(L)'
;MTVSPVSPAPPAPPTFASLATRLWPLYLSQALATGATTVSTILASLVMADLGSEQLSGLPSTLISLAAALSASSFGVLMLRRGRRIGLGSAFVLGSLGGLLGFAGARWGLTPLFLAGAAGLGAAQGGFQQARYAAAESVPAPVRGLALGVLMLMSVLGSWVMTGFGPQITALSGRLGTGEEVTGWLVGAGLLALAAVMIALWRPLPAASAAGTPASNSDTSQTGAKPSLAESLAAPGVKSTIAALAAAQAVMVTLMSLPPLRAHHMGLEHGSIAGLVSGHIAGMFAFGLLTGPLIDRLGLRFGYVMGGLLLLLAAGTSVTGTRAGLLLSMFVLGLGWNLISLTSSKVLSRWPAAQGPADSLAFAGAALGTLLGGLLMARSGFPALALTAGMLALLPFWAAWRVRG
;
A
#
# COMPACT_ATOMS: atom_id res chain seq x y z
N MET A 1 -27.69 -26.03 46.94
CA MET A 1 -27.70 -24.83 46.05
C MET A 1 -26.26 -24.56 45.63
N THR A 2 -25.87 -25.02 44.47
CA THR A 2 -24.54 -24.79 43.91
C THR A 2 -24.59 -23.48 43.11
N VAL A 3 -23.91 -22.45 43.61
CA VAL A 3 -23.77 -21.16 42.94
C VAL A 3 -22.90 -21.39 41.69
N SER A 4 -23.47 -21.27 40.49
CA SER A 4 -22.73 -21.29 39.22
C SER A 4 -21.75 -20.12 39.21
N PRO A 5 -20.48 -20.33 38.84
CA PRO A 5 -19.53 -19.23 38.76
C PRO A 5 -19.98 -18.24 37.69
N VAL A 6 -20.11 -16.98 38.07
CA VAL A 6 -20.40 -15.86 37.14
C VAL A 6 -19.27 -15.80 36.12
N SER A 7 -19.62 -16.01 34.86
CA SER A 7 -18.64 -15.88 33.73
C SER A 7 -18.08 -14.45 33.74
N PRO A 8 -16.76 -14.26 33.69
CA PRO A 8 -16.16 -12.92 33.67
C PRO A 8 -16.68 -12.13 32.47
N ALA A 9 -17.06 -10.88 32.72
CA ALA A 9 -17.52 -9.96 31.67
C ALA A 9 -16.48 -9.90 30.53
N PRO A 10 -16.91 -9.86 29.26
CA PRO A 10 -15.98 -9.75 28.14
C PRO A 10 -15.12 -8.50 28.29
N PRO A 11 -13.80 -8.59 28.02
CA PRO A 11 -12.90 -7.43 28.12
C PRO A 11 -13.40 -6.28 27.24
N ALA A 12 -13.34 -5.06 27.76
CA ALA A 12 -13.72 -3.87 27.03
C ALA A 12 -12.97 -3.78 25.68
N PRO A 13 -13.62 -3.30 24.61
CA PRO A 13 -12.97 -3.19 23.30
C PRO A 13 -11.73 -2.28 23.41
N PRO A 14 -10.61 -2.62 22.75
CA PRO A 14 -9.39 -1.84 22.83
C PRO A 14 -9.64 -0.42 22.30
N THR A 15 -9.21 0.57 23.05
CA THR A 15 -9.29 2.00 22.69
C THR A 15 -8.18 2.36 21.70
N PHE A 16 -8.33 3.48 20.99
CA PHE A 16 -7.28 4.03 20.14
C PHE A 16 -5.93 4.16 20.87
N ALA A 17 -5.95 4.62 22.12
CA ALA A 17 -4.75 4.76 22.95
C ALA A 17 -4.07 3.41 23.20
N SER A 18 -4.83 2.34 23.48
CA SER A 18 -4.26 1.01 23.70
C SER A 18 -3.72 0.37 22.44
N LEU A 19 -4.27 0.68 21.26
CA LEU A 19 -3.74 0.28 19.96
C LEU A 19 -2.46 1.06 19.65
N ALA A 20 -2.45 2.37 19.88
CA ALA A 20 -1.29 3.22 19.68
C ALA A 20 -0.09 2.74 20.49
N THR A 21 -0.27 2.45 21.79
CA THR A 21 0.83 1.99 22.65
C THR A 21 1.42 0.63 22.27
N ARG A 22 0.64 -0.24 21.63
CA ARG A 22 1.11 -1.58 21.20
C ARG A 22 1.71 -1.59 19.80
N LEU A 23 1.13 -0.81 18.89
CA LEU A 23 1.46 -0.84 17.47
C LEU A 23 2.34 0.34 17.03
N TRP A 24 2.72 1.25 17.93
CA TRP A 24 3.49 2.45 17.56
C TRP A 24 4.77 2.14 16.77
N PRO A 25 5.54 1.07 17.07
CA PRO A 25 6.75 0.83 16.27
C PRO A 25 6.39 0.41 14.84
N LEU A 26 5.30 -0.37 14.66
CA LEU A 26 4.80 -0.76 13.35
C LEU A 26 4.25 0.44 12.58
N TYR A 27 3.51 1.33 13.25
CA TYR A 27 2.97 2.55 12.67
C TYR A 27 4.07 3.53 12.27
N LEU A 28 5.06 3.72 13.14
CA LEU A 28 6.20 4.60 12.84
C LEU A 28 7.05 4.03 11.71
N SER A 29 7.30 2.71 11.68
CA SER A 29 8.02 2.08 10.57
C SER A 29 7.29 2.26 9.24
N GLN A 30 5.96 2.24 9.23
CA GLN A 30 5.17 2.51 8.03
C GLN A 30 5.30 3.97 7.57
N ALA A 31 5.26 4.93 8.50
CA ALA A 31 5.47 6.35 8.18
C ALA A 31 6.86 6.57 7.55
N LEU A 32 7.90 6.01 8.17
CA LEU A 32 9.28 6.10 7.69
C LEU A 32 9.42 5.46 6.29
N ALA A 33 8.83 4.27 6.08
CA ALA A 33 8.87 3.59 4.80
C ALA A 33 8.15 4.37 3.70
N THR A 34 6.98 4.95 4.01
CA THR A 34 6.23 5.76 3.03
C THR A 34 6.99 7.05 2.71
N GLY A 35 7.58 7.69 3.71
CA GLY A 35 8.46 8.84 3.48
C GLY A 35 9.66 8.50 2.59
N ALA A 36 10.34 7.38 2.87
CA ALA A 36 11.48 6.90 2.08
C ALA A 36 11.09 6.62 0.62
N THR A 37 9.99 5.88 0.40
CA THR A 37 9.53 5.56 -0.96
C THR A 37 9.06 6.80 -1.70
N THR A 38 8.41 7.75 -1.03
CA THR A 38 7.98 9.01 -1.63
C THR A 38 9.18 9.79 -2.17
N VAL A 39 10.19 10.03 -1.35
CA VAL A 39 11.36 10.82 -1.77
C VAL A 39 12.15 10.09 -2.87
N SER A 40 12.39 8.79 -2.72
CA SER A 40 13.16 8.02 -3.71
C SER A 40 12.43 7.92 -5.07
N THR A 41 11.10 7.73 -5.07
CA THR A 41 10.33 7.57 -6.31
C THR A 41 10.19 8.90 -7.06
N ILE A 42 9.94 10.01 -6.35
CA ILE A 42 9.85 11.34 -6.96
C ILE A 42 11.17 11.72 -7.62
N LEU A 43 12.28 11.48 -6.95
CA LEU A 43 13.61 11.89 -7.42
C LEU A 43 14.22 10.91 -8.45
N ALA A 44 13.65 9.72 -8.60
CA ALA A 44 14.21 8.68 -9.49
C ALA A 44 14.29 9.11 -10.96
N SER A 45 13.29 9.84 -11.45
CA SER A 45 13.29 10.35 -12.84
C SER A 45 14.33 11.45 -13.04
N LEU A 46 14.55 12.30 -12.05
CA LEU A 46 15.56 13.36 -12.08
C LEU A 46 16.96 12.75 -12.12
N VAL A 47 17.24 11.77 -11.26
CA VAL A 47 18.51 11.03 -11.29
C VAL A 47 18.76 10.43 -12.66
N MET A 48 17.76 9.86 -13.33
CA MET A 48 17.93 9.29 -14.68
C MET A 48 18.25 10.37 -15.73
N ALA A 49 17.65 11.56 -15.61
CA ALA A 49 17.97 12.69 -16.48
C ALA A 49 19.43 13.14 -16.29
N ASP A 50 19.89 13.27 -15.03
CA ASP A 50 21.26 13.64 -14.70
C ASP A 50 22.29 12.61 -15.17
N LEU A 51 21.89 11.32 -15.20
CA LEU A 51 22.69 10.23 -15.77
C LEU A 51 22.69 10.20 -17.31
N GLY A 52 22.14 11.22 -17.98
CA GLY A 52 22.07 11.31 -19.43
C GLY A 52 21.11 10.31 -20.08
N SER A 53 20.17 9.76 -19.32
CA SER A 53 19.23 8.72 -19.75
C SER A 53 17.78 9.18 -19.62
N GLU A 54 17.46 10.41 -20.00
CA GLU A 54 16.14 11.03 -19.88
C GLU A 54 15.02 10.19 -20.54
N GLN A 55 15.31 9.56 -21.68
CA GLN A 55 14.37 8.66 -22.38
C GLN A 55 13.97 7.44 -21.53
N LEU A 56 14.78 7.08 -20.53
CA LEU A 56 14.55 5.96 -19.61
C LEU A 56 14.09 6.43 -18.22
N SER A 57 13.64 7.67 -18.07
CA SER A 57 13.23 8.27 -16.79
C SER A 57 12.10 7.49 -16.07
N GLY A 58 11.25 6.76 -16.80
CA GLY A 58 10.23 5.88 -16.24
C GLY A 58 10.72 4.49 -15.80
N LEU A 59 11.94 4.09 -16.20
CA LEU A 59 12.45 2.74 -15.94
C LEU A 59 12.63 2.42 -14.46
N PRO A 60 13.11 3.32 -13.59
CA PRO A 60 13.22 3.05 -12.16
C PRO A 60 11.87 2.71 -11.52
N SER A 61 10.82 3.48 -11.82
CA SER A 61 9.47 3.24 -11.28
C SER A 61 8.88 1.91 -11.76
N THR A 62 9.15 1.55 -13.02
CA THR A 62 8.75 0.25 -13.58
C THR A 62 9.47 -0.89 -12.86
N LEU A 63 10.79 -0.77 -12.64
CA LEU A 63 11.59 -1.77 -11.93
C LEU A 63 11.14 -1.91 -10.46
N ILE A 64 10.84 -0.80 -9.79
CA ILE A 64 10.30 -0.81 -8.42
C ILE A 64 9.01 -1.64 -8.38
N SER A 65 8.06 -1.36 -9.28
CA SER A 65 6.77 -2.07 -9.31
C SER A 65 6.91 -3.55 -9.65
N LEU A 66 7.74 -3.87 -10.64
CA LEU A 66 8.00 -5.26 -11.05
C LEU A 66 8.71 -6.05 -9.95
N ALA A 67 9.75 -5.48 -9.35
CA ALA A 67 10.47 -6.11 -8.25
C ALA A 67 9.57 -6.32 -7.02
N ALA A 68 8.67 -5.37 -6.72
CA ALA A 68 7.67 -5.53 -5.68
C ALA A 68 6.70 -6.69 -5.98
N ALA A 69 6.22 -6.80 -7.23
CA ALA A 69 5.35 -7.90 -7.64
C ALA A 69 6.02 -9.27 -7.47
N LEU A 70 7.28 -9.38 -7.88
CA LEU A 70 8.03 -10.64 -7.79
C LEU A 70 8.37 -11.02 -6.34
N SER A 71 8.68 -10.05 -5.49
CA SER A 71 9.15 -10.29 -4.12
C SER A 71 8.04 -10.48 -3.10
N ALA A 72 6.84 -9.93 -3.30
CA ALA A 72 5.78 -9.93 -2.30
C ALA A 72 5.40 -11.35 -1.83
N SER A 73 5.29 -12.30 -2.75
CA SER A 73 5.02 -13.71 -2.41
C SER A 73 6.17 -14.33 -1.59
N SER A 74 7.42 -14.04 -1.94
CA SER A 74 8.60 -14.55 -1.23
C SER A 74 8.65 -14.02 0.21
N PHE A 75 8.38 -12.72 0.41
CA PHE A 75 8.25 -12.14 1.75
C PHE A 75 7.05 -12.71 2.51
N GLY A 76 5.92 -12.99 1.84
CA GLY A 76 4.79 -13.69 2.44
C GLY A 76 5.20 -15.04 3.01
N VAL A 77 5.92 -15.86 2.23
CA VAL A 77 6.46 -17.15 2.69
C VAL A 77 7.46 -16.99 3.84
N LEU A 78 8.36 -16.00 3.76
CA LEU A 78 9.31 -15.71 4.84
C LEU A 78 8.59 -15.35 6.14
N MET A 79 7.55 -14.51 6.07
CA MET A 79 6.74 -14.10 7.23
C MET A 79 5.95 -15.28 7.82
N LEU A 80 5.46 -16.20 6.99
CA LEU A 80 4.81 -17.43 7.46
C LEU A 80 5.77 -18.34 8.22
N ARG A 81 7.00 -18.50 7.71
CA ARG A 81 8.01 -19.41 8.30
C ARG A 81 8.72 -18.81 9.51
N ARG A 82 9.12 -17.56 9.45
CA ARG A 82 9.96 -16.90 10.47
C ARG A 82 9.26 -15.80 11.26
N GLY A 83 7.99 -15.52 10.95
CA GLY A 83 7.16 -14.53 11.63
C GLY A 83 7.26 -13.13 11.02
N ARG A 84 6.27 -12.30 11.35
CA ARG A 84 6.10 -10.94 10.80
C ARG A 84 7.28 -10.00 11.09
N ARG A 85 7.82 -10.06 12.32
CA ARG A 85 8.94 -9.18 12.73
C ARG A 85 10.19 -9.41 11.89
N ILE A 86 10.56 -10.67 11.63
CA ILE A 86 11.74 -11.01 10.82
C ILE A 86 11.48 -10.64 9.36
N GLY A 87 10.31 -10.98 8.81
CA GLY A 87 10.00 -10.67 7.42
C GLY A 87 9.95 -9.18 7.12
N LEU A 88 9.30 -8.37 7.98
CA LEU A 88 9.28 -6.92 7.83
C LEU A 88 10.66 -6.30 8.04
N GLY A 89 11.39 -6.74 9.07
CA GLY A 89 12.75 -6.25 9.34
C GLY A 89 13.69 -6.49 8.17
N SER A 90 13.67 -7.71 7.60
CA SER A 90 14.50 -8.04 6.43
C SER A 90 14.09 -7.22 5.18
N ALA A 91 12.79 -6.92 5.01
CA ALA A 91 12.33 -6.06 3.93
C ALA A 91 12.87 -4.63 4.10
N PHE A 92 12.80 -4.05 5.30
CA PHE A 92 13.35 -2.71 5.56
C PHE A 92 14.86 -2.64 5.37
N VAL A 93 15.60 -3.67 5.83
CA VAL A 93 17.06 -3.76 5.61
C VAL A 93 17.36 -3.85 4.11
N LEU A 94 16.65 -4.69 3.35
CA LEU A 94 16.80 -4.78 1.90
C LEU A 94 16.52 -3.43 1.23
N GLY A 95 15.49 -2.72 1.66
CA GLY A 95 15.16 -1.39 1.14
C GLY A 95 16.23 -0.35 1.44
N SER A 96 16.79 -0.37 2.65
CA SER A 96 17.92 0.49 3.01
C SER A 96 19.15 0.20 2.13
N LEU A 97 19.51 -1.06 1.94
CA LEU A 97 20.59 -1.46 1.03
C LEU A 97 20.31 -1.05 -0.42
N GLY A 98 19.07 -1.23 -0.89
CA GLY A 98 18.65 -0.76 -2.21
C GLY A 98 18.78 0.76 -2.37
N GLY A 99 18.37 1.53 -1.34
CA GLY A 99 18.55 2.97 -1.30
C GLY A 99 20.02 3.41 -1.33
N LEU A 100 20.90 2.72 -0.59
CA LEU A 100 22.35 2.97 -0.60
C LEU A 100 22.96 2.63 -1.97
N LEU A 101 22.55 1.53 -2.60
CA LEU A 101 22.99 1.20 -3.97
C LEU A 101 22.51 2.25 -4.97
N GLY A 102 21.28 2.72 -4.83
CA GLY A 102 20.74 3.81 -5.67
C GLY A 102 21.54 5.11 -5.49
N PHE A 103 21.80 5.50 -4.25
CA PHE A 103 22.68 6.63 -3.93
C PHE A 103 24.07 6.48 -4.56
N ALA A 104 24.71 5.34 -4.37
CA ALA A 104 26.03 5.07 -4.93
C ALA A 104 26.04 5.10 -6.46
N GLY A 105 25.04 4.49 -7.09
CA GLY A 105 24.87 4.51 -8.55
C GLY A 105 24.70 5.92 -9.10
N ALA A 106 23.84 6.73 -8.49
CA ALA A 106 23.64 8.13 -8.85
C ALA A 106 24.90 8.98 -8.62
N ARG A 107 25.57 8.80 -7.47
CA ARG A 107 26.78 9.55 -7.10
C ARG A 107 27.97 9.32 -8.01
N TRP A 108 28.10 8.10 -8.53
CA TRP A 108 29.24 7.72 -9.38
C TRP A 108 28.90 7.66 -10.89
N GLY A 109 27.70 8.08 -11.27
CA GLY A 109 27.28 8.06 -12.67
C GLY A 109 27.03 6.65 -13.23
N LEU A 110 26.77 5.66 -12.38
CA LEU A 110 26.61 4.25 -12.77
C LEU A 110 25.13 3.87 -12.89
N THR A 111 24.52 4.12 -14.05
CA THR A 111 23.11 3.81 -14.34
C THR A 111 22.71 2.37 -13.99
N PRO A 112 23.45 1.30 -14.30
CA PRO A 112 23.07 -0.05 -13.92
C PRO A 112 23.00 -0.25 -12.39
N LEU A 113 23.91 0.37 -11.64
CA LEU A 113 23.92 0.30 -10.17
C LEU A 113 22.72 1.04 -9.57
N PHE A 114 22.37 2.21 -10.13
CA PHE A 114 21.18 2.97 -9.75
C PHE A 114 19.92 2.15 -9.96
N LEU A 115 19.77 1.52 -11.15
CA LEU A 115 18.62 0.68 -11.46
C LEU A 115 18.56 -0.58 -10.58
N ALA A 116 19.70 -1.17 -10.22
CA ALA A 116 19.75 -2.26 -9.24
C ALA A 116 19.29 -1.80 -7.86
N GLY A 117 19.67 -0.59 -7.44
CA GLY A 117 19.15 0.06 -6.22
C GLY A 117 17.64 0.25 -6.25
N ALA A 118 17.10 0.74 -7.37
CA ALA A 118 15.66 0.89 -7.57
C ALA A 118 14.92 -0.45 -7.50
N ALA A 119 15.45 -1.50 -8.13
CA ALA A 119 14.91 -2.85 -8.03
C ALA A 119 14.96 -3.40 -6.59
N GLY A 120 16.05 -3.14 -5.85
CA GLY A 120 16.20 -3.50 -4.43
C GLY A 120 15.15 -2.80 -3.55
N LEU A 121 14.92 -1.51 -3.77
CA LEU A 121 13.88 -0.74 -3.09
C LEU A 121 12.48 -1.32 -3.41
N GLY A 122 12.21 -1.65 -4.66
CA GLY A 122 10.97 -2.27 -5.08
C GLY A 122 10.77 -3.65 -4.45
N ALA A 123 11.79 -4.49 -4.45
CA ALA A 123 11.74 -5.79 -3.78
C ALA A 123 11.42 -5.65 -2.28
N ALA A 124 12.01 -4.66 -1.60
CA ALA A 124 11.68 -4.34 -0.21
C ALA A 124 10.22 -3.89 -0.06
N GLN A 125 9.70 -3.12 -1.00
CA GLN A 125 8.31 -2.64 -0.98
C GLN A 125 7.31 -3.80 -1.00
N GLY A 126 7.55 -4.86 -1.78
CA GLY A 126 6.75 -6.08 -1.76
C GLY A 126 6.67 -6.74 -0.38
N GLY A 127 7.72 -6.56 0.45
CA GLY A 127 7.74 -7.05 1.84
C GLY A 127 7.08 -6.10 2.83
N PHE A 128 7.51 -4.85 2.92
CA PHE A 128 7.03 -3.96 3.98
C PHE A 128 5.59 -3.48 3.78
N GLN A 129 5.04 -3.49 2.57
CA GLN A 129 3.61 -3.25 2.36
C GLN A 129 2.72 -4.27 3.09
N GLN A 130 3.26 -5.43 3.47
CA GLN A 130 2.55 -6.42 4.28
C GLN A 130 2.43 -6.03 5.77
N ALA A 131 2.99 -4.90 6.19
CA ALA A 131 2.80 -4.33 7.54
C ALA A 131 1.30 -4.14 7.87
N ARG A 132 0.45 -3.88 6.88
CA ARG A 132 -1.01 -3.79 7.06
C ARG A 132 -1.63 -5.08 7.58
N TYR A 133 -1.16 -6.23 7.12
CA TYR A 133 -1.63 -7.52 7.63
C TYR A 133 -1.15 -7.75 9.08
N ALA A 134 0.10 -7.38 9.37
CA ALA A 134 0.63 -7.43 10.71
C ALA A 134 -0.16 -6.55 11.68
N ALA A 135 -0.58 -5.36 11.28
CA ALA A 135 -1.45 -4.49 12.07
C ALA A 135 -2.83 -5.13 12.31
N ALA A 136 -3.47 -5.66 11.25
CA ALA A 136 -4.79 -6.28 11.35
C ALA A 136 -4.78 -7.57 12.20
N GLU A 137 -3.72 -8.37 12.10
CA GLU A 137 -3.55 -9.61 12.86
C GLU A 137 -3.23 -9.36 14.35
N SER A 138 -2.71 -8.19 14.69
CA SER A 138 -2.33 -7.82 16.06
C SER A 138 -3.50 -7.34 16.93
N VAL A 139 -4.71 -7.30 16.39
CA VAL A 139 -5.89 -6.75 17.06
C VAL A 139 -7.12 -7.65 16.87
N PRO A 140 -8.11 -7.60 17.80
CA PRO A 140 -9.38 -8.30 17.65
C PRO A 140 -10.16 -7.87 16.39
N ALA A 141 -10.97 -8.79 15.85
CA ALA A 141 -11.72 -8.60 14.61
C ALA A 141 -12.55 -7.29 14.55
N PRO A 142 -13.26 -6.85 15.63
CA PRO A 142 -14.08 -5.64 15.58
C PRO A 142 -13.34 -4.34 15.36
N VAL A 143 -12.02 -4.30 15.60
CA VAL A 143 -11.22 -3.07 15.50
C VAL A 143 -10.10 -3.17 14.44
N ARG A 144 -10.13 -4.19 13.60
CA ARG A 144 -9.14 -4.36 12.51
C ARG A 144 -9.16 -3.20 11.52
N GLY A 145 -10.35 -2.72 11.19
CA GLY A 145 -10.50 -1.56 10.31
C GLY A 145 -9.87 -0.31 10.91
N LEU A 146 -10.08 -0.07 12.22
CA LEU A 146 -9.44 1.05 12.91
C LEU A 146 -7.91 0.93 12.87
N ALA A 147 -7.34 -0.25 13.17
CA ALA A 147 -5.89 -0.47 13.15
C ALA A 147 -5.29 -0.23 11.76
N LEU A 148 -5.97 -0.70 10.71
CA LEU A 148 -5.60 -0.44 9.31
C LEU A 148 -5.73 1.05 8.96
N GLY A 149 -6.80 1.72 9.42
CA GLY A 149 -7.02 3.15 9.21
C GLY A 149 -5.91 4.01 9.82
N VAL A 150 -5.47 3.67 11.04
CA VAL A 150 -4.31 4.33 11.68
C VAL A 150 -3.04 4.12 10.86
N LEU A 151 -2.79 2.89 10.37
CA LEU A 151 -1.63 2.59 9.52
C LEU A 151 -1.63 3.44 8.24
N MET A 152 -2.79 3.60 7.60
CA MET A 152 -2.96 4.45 6.41
C MET A 152 -2.67 5.92 6.75
N LEU A 153 -3.19 6.43 7.87
CA LEU A 153 -2.89 7.80 8.31
C LEU A 153 -1.39 8.01 8.53
N MET A 154 -0.69 7.05 9.14
CA MET A 154 0.76 7.11 9.32
C MET A 154 1.50 7.16 7.98
N SER A 155 0.98 6.52 6.93
CA SER A 155 1.52 6.62 5.57
C SER A 155 1.43 8.06 5.03
N VAL A 156 0.30 8.76 5.24
CA VAL A 156 0.15 10.17 4.86
C VAL A 156 1.15 11.04 5.60
N LEU A 157 1.22 10.88 6.92
CA LEU A 157 2.12 11.68 7.76
C LEU A 157 3.58 11.50 7.33
N GLY A 158 3.99 10.27 7.03
CA GLY A 158 5.34 9.99 6.53
C GLY A 158 5.63 10.68 5.19
N SER A 159 4.69 10.63 4.26
CA SER A 159 4.82 11.29 2.95
C SER A 159 4.87 12.82 3.10
N TRP A 160 3.99 13.41 3.90
CA TRP A 160 3.92 14.87 4.10
C TRP A 160 5.13 15.42 4.85
N VAL A 161 5.55 14.72 5.90
CA VAL A 161 6.77 15.12 6.62
C VAL A 161 7.94 15.15 5.65
N MET A 162 8.12 14.11 4.82
CA MET A 162 9.22 14.09 3.85
C MET A 162 9.13 15.17 2.77
N THR A 163 7.92 15.53 2.33
CA THR A 163 7.75 16.64 1.39
C THR A 163 8.19 17.98 2.04
N GLY A 164 8.01 18.14 3.36
CA GLY A 164 8.47 19.29 4.12
C GLY A 164 9.98 19.30 4.43
N PHE A 165 10.69 18.19 4.23
CA PHE A 165 12.14 18.06 4.50
C PHE A 165 13.03 18.55 3.36
N GLY A 166 12.49 19.20 2.33
CA GLY A 166 13.26 19.76 1.23
C GLY A 166 14.48 20.59 1.68
N PRO A 167 14.31 21.63 2.55
CA PRO A 167 15.44 22.44 3.02
C PRO A 167 16.55 21.64 3.72
N GLN A 168 16.20 20.58 4.45
CA GLN A 168 17.17 19.70 5.11
C GLN A 168 17.93 18.83 4.11
N ILE A 169 17.25 18.38 3.05
CA ILE A 169 17.89 17.65 1.94
C ILE A 169 18.85 18.58 1.22
N THR A 170 18.44 19.82 0.92
CA THR A 170 19.33 20.86 0.31
C THR A 170 20.56 21.13 1.17
N ALA A 171 20.39 21.32 2.48
CA ALA A 171 21.52 21.55 3.40
C ALA A 171 22.47 20.34 3.46
N LEU A 172 21.93 19.11 3.42
CA LEU A 172 22.74 17.89 3.43
C LEU A 172 23.45 17.70 2.09
N SER A 173 22.79 17.97 0.96
CA SER A 173 23.39 17.88 -0.37
C SER A 173 24.58 18.82 -0.52
N GLY A 174 24.46 20.05 -0.01
CA GLY A 174 25.58 21.00 0.02
C GLY A 174 26.77 20.52 0.85
N ARG A 175 26.54 19.83 1.98
CA ARG A 175 27.62 19.24 2.80
C ARG A 175 28.28 18.03 2.13
N LEU A 176 27.54 17.25 1.38
CA LEU A 176 28.04 16.05 0.71
C LEU A 176 28.62 16.34 -0.68
N GLY A 177 28.43 17.55 -1.22
CA GLY A 177 28.81 17.90 -2.57
C GLY A 177 28.10 17.04 -3.62
N THR A 178 26.80 16.77 -3.41
CA THR A 178 25.94 15.97 -4.30
C THR A 178 24.68 16.75 -4.67
N GLY A 179 23.98 16.32 -5.73
CA GLY A 179 22.67 16.85 -6.04
C GLY A 179 21.61 16.47 -4.98
N GLU A 180 20.52 17.22 -4.92
CA GLU A 180 19.40 16.93 -4.00
C GLU A 180 18.75 15.60 -4.32
N GLU A 181 18.60 15.27 -5.60
CA GLU A 181 18.05 14.02 -6.13
C GLU A 181 18.87 12.81 -5.68
N VAL A 182 20.20 12.92 -5.69
CA VAL A 182 21.14 11.90 -5.20
C VAL A 182 21.03 11.77 -3.68
N THR A 183 21.06 12.91 -2.97
CA THR A 183 20.98 12.96 -1.49
C THR A 183 19.64 12.38 -0.99
N GLY A 184 18.55 12.58 -1.73
CA GLY A 184 17.25 12.02 -1.38
C GLY A 184 17.24 10.50 -1.28
N TRP A 185 18.02 9.79 -2.12
CA TRP A 185 18.20 8.34 -2.02
C TRP A 185 18.92 7.90 -0.75
N LEU A 186 19.94 8.67 -0.31
CA LEU A 186 20.61 8.43 0.96
C LEU A 186 19.68 8.65 2.15
N VAL A 187 18.89 9.72 2.13
CA VAL A 187 17.86 9.99 3.14
C VAL A 187 16.82 8.85 3.20
N GLY A 188 16.32 8.42 2.03
CA GLY A 188 15.42 7.27 1.93
C GLY A 188 16.01 6.00 2.53
N ALA A 189 17.27 5.70 2.23
CA ALA A 189 18.00 4.58 2.83
C ALA A 189 18.08 4.67 4.36
N GLY A 190 18.37 5.85 4.90
CA GLY A 190 18.42 6.11 6.35
C GLY A 190 17.07 5.92 7.03
N LEU A 191 15.98 6.39 6.40
CA LEU A 191 14.62 6.20 6.91
C LEU A 191 14.25 4.71 6.96
N LEU A 192 14.61 3.93 5.94
CA LEU A 192 14.36 2.48 5.94
C LEU A 192 15.22 1.74 6.95
N ALA A 193 16.46 2.16 7.16
CA ALA A 193 17.28 1.64 8.26
C ALA A 193 16.65 1.91 9.63
N LEU A 194 16.14 3.13 9.85
CA LEU A 194 15.41 3.48 11.07
C LEU A 194 14.10 2.67 11.21
N ALA A 195 13.38 2.45 10.11
CA ALA A 195 12.19 1.58 10.10
C ALA A 195 12.54 0.14 10.52
N ALA A 196 13.66 -0.41 10.07
CA ALA A 196 14.15 -1.72 10.50
C ALA A 196 14.42 -1.76 12.01
N VAL A 197 15.01 -0.70 12.58
CA VAL A 197 15.20 -0.57 14.04
C VAL A 197 13.86 -0.52 14.77
N MET A 198 12.89 0.25 14.26
CA MET A 198 11.55 0.32 14.87
C MET A 198 10.87 -1.04 14.87
N ILE A 199 10.93 -1.80 13.79
CA ILE A 199 10.39 -3.17 13.74
C ILE A 199 11.15 -4.12 14.67
N ALA A 200 12.43 -3.92 14.89
CA ALA A 200 13.18 -4.69 15.89
C ALA A 200 12.71 -4.44 17.32
N LEU A 201 12.13 -3.29 17.61
CA LEU A 201 11.50 -2.97 18.91
C LEU A 201 10.06 -3.50 19.01
N TRP A 202 9.41 -3.78 17.89
CA TRP A 202 8.03 -4.26 17.89
C TRP A 202 7.93 -5.69 18.41
N ARG A 203 6.97 -5.91 19.33
CA ARG A 203 6.69 -7.21 19.93
C ARG A 203 5.30 -7.69 19.45
N PRO A 204 5.25 -8.55 18.42
CA PRO A 204 3.98 -9.12 17.97
C PRO A 204 3.37 -9.97 19.08
N LEU A 205 2.03 -9.92 19.21
CA LEU A 205 1.30 -10.79 20.12
C LEU A 205 1.42 -12.26 19.67
N PRO A 206 1.50 -13.21 20.60
CA PRO A 206 1.35 -14.63 20.27
C PRO A 206 -0.01 -14.85 19.57
N ALA A 207 -0.03 -15.66 18.53
CA ALA A 207 -1.21 -15.91 17.69
C ALA A 207 -2.45 -16.40 18.47
N ALA A 208 -2.28 -17.03 19.63
CA ALA A 208 -3.35 -17.48 20.51
C ALA A 208 -4.13 -16.34 21.19
N SER A 209 -3.53 -15.16 21.36
CA SER A 209 -4.18 -14.03 22.06
C SER A 209 -5.04 -13.16 21.15
N ALA A 210 -4.90 -13.30 19.82
CA ALA A 210 -5.69 -12.57 18.81
C ALA A 210 -7.00 -13.30 18.45
N ALA A 211 -7.14 -14.57 18.82
CA ALA A 211 -8.32 -15.39 18.60
C ALA A 211 -9.28 -15.29 19.81
N GLY A 212 -9.90 -14.12 19.98
CA GLY A 212 -11.02 -13.94 20.91
C GLY A 212 -12.34 -14.50 20.34
N THR A 213 -12.35 -15.76 19.87
CA THR A 213 -13.57 -16.47 19.55
C THR A 213 -13.56 -17.77 20.38
N PRO A 214 -14.59 -18.04 21.20
CA PRO A 214 -14.73 -19.35 21.82
C PRO A 214 -14.82 -20.37 20.67
N ALA A 215 -13.95 -21.35 20.66
CA ALA A 215 -14.09 -22.51 19.78
C ALA A 215 -15.48 -23.12 20.06
N SER A 216 -16.39 -23.00 19.09
CA SER A 216 -17.57 -23.85 19.03
C SER A 216 -17.08 -25.29 19.05
N ASN A 217 -17.51 -26.03 20.06
CA ASN A 217 -17.29 -27.46 20.23
C ASN A 217 -17.71 -28.21 18.96
N SER A 218 -16.79 -28.45 18.08
CA SER A 218 -16.89 -29.52 17.10
C SER A 218 -15.55 -30.26 17.14
N ASP A 219 -15.61 -31.46 17.69
CA ASP A 219 -14.57 -32.46 17.68
C ASP A 219 -13.90 -32.54 16.32
N THR A 220 -12.69 -32.10 16.24
CA THR A 220 -11.65 -32.69 15.40
C THR A 220 -10.30 -32.19 15.90
N SER A 221 -9.48 -33.13 16.37
CA SER A 221 -8.05 -33.01 16.63
C SER A 221 -7.31 -32.55 15.35
N GLN A 222 -7.31 -31.27 15.06
CA GLN A 222 -6.49 -30.71 13.98
C GLN A 222 -5.24 -30.10 14.60
N THR A 223 -4.13 -30.78 14.39
CA THR A 223 -2.76 -30.24 14.43
C THR A 223 -2.76 -28.79 13.95
N GLY A 224 -2.24 -27.86 14.78
CA GLY A 224 -2.24 -26.41 14.55
C GLY A 224 -1.45 -25.93 13.31
N ALA A 225 -1.59 -26.60 12.17
CA ALA A 225 -1.01 -26.23 10.88
C ALA A 225 -1.78 -25.04 10.29
N LYS A 226 -1.06 -23.97 9.93
CA LYS A 226 -1.64 -22.82 9.22
C LYS A 226 -2.17 -23.30 7.85
N PRO A 227 -3.35 -22.81 7.40
CA PRO A 227 -3.92 -23.22 6.12
C PRO A 227 -2.93 -22.99 4.98
N SER A 228 -2.84 -23.95 4.08
CA SER A 228 -2.02 -23.88 2.87
C SER A 228 -2.55 -22.81 1.91
N LEU A 229 -1.75 -22.47 0.91
CA LEU A 229 -2.19 -21.54 -0.13
C LEU A 229 -3.43 -22.07 -0.88
N ALA A 230 -3.46 -23.37 -1.21
CA ALA A 230 -4.58 -23.99 -1.91
C ALA A 230 -5.87 -23.91 -1.09
N GLU A 231 -5.82 -24.22 0.19
CA GLU A 231 -6.96 -24.10 1.12
C GLU A 231 -7.40 -22.63 1.26
N SER A 232 -6.45 -21.71 1.40
CA SER A 232 -6.74 -20.28 1.45
C SER A 232 -7.45 -19.78 0.19
N LEU A 233 -7.00 -20.21 -0.99
CA LEU A 233 -7.62 -19.84 -2.27
C LEU A 233 -8.96 -20.56 -2.50
N ALA A 234 -9.19 -21.71 -1.89
CA ALA A 234 -10.49 -22.40 -1.94
C ALA A 234 -11.55 -21.73 -1.05
N ALA A 235 -11.11 -20.96 -0.05
CA ALA A 235 -12.02 -20.30 0.87
C ALA A 235 -12.93 -19.27 0.17
N PRO A 236 -14.24 -19.24 0.55
CA PRO A 236 -15.21 -18.33 -0.06
C PRO A 236 -14.75 -16.88 0.03
N GLY A 237 -14.78 -16.16 -1.09
CA GLY A 237 -14.46 -14.74 -1.17
C GLY A 237 -12.97 -14.40 -1.30
N VAL A 238 -12.02 -15.33 -1.07
CA VAL A 238 -10.58 -14.99 -1.13
C VAL A 238 -10.14 -14.67 -2.56
N LYS A 239 -10.48 -15.48 -3.55
CA LYS A 239 -10.12 -15.21 -4.97
C LYS A 239 -10.71 -13.89 -5.46
N SER A 240 -11.97 -13.62 -5.14
CA SER A 240 -12.63 -12.37 -5.54
C SER A 240 -12.05 -11.15 -4.81
N THR A 241 -11.61 -11.31 -3.55
CA THR A 241 -10.88 -10.28 -2.80
C THR A 241 -9.54 -9.95 -3.47
N ILE A 242 -8.78 -10.97 -3.87
CA ILE A 242 -7.50 -10.79 -4.59
C ILE A 242 -7.74 -10.07 -5.92
N ALA A 243 -8.75 -10.49 -6.67
CA ALA A 243 -9.11 -9.85 -7.94
C ALA A 243 -9.54 -8.38 -7.74
N ALA A 244 -10.35 -8.09 -6.70
CA ALA A 244 -10.77 -6.73 -6.38
C ALA A 244 -9.58 -5.84 -5.99
N LEU A 245 -8.64 -6.35 -5.18
CA LEU A 245 -7.44 -5.62 -4.78
C LEU A 245 -6.54 -5.33 -6.00
N ALA A 246 -6.29 -6.32 -6.84
CA ALA A 246 -5.48 -6.17 -8.05
C ALA A 246 -6.14 -5.19 -9.05
N ALA A 247 -7.46 -5.28 -9.22
CA ALA A 247 -8.22 -4.36 -10.08
C ALA A 247 -8.18 -2.92 -9.54
N ALA A 248 -8.41 -2.73 -8.24
CA ALA A 248 -8.33 -1.39 -7.64
C ALA A 248 -6.95 -0.78 -7.81
N GLN A 249 -5.88 -1.59 -7.68
CA GLN A 249 -4.52 -1.15 -7.90
C GLN A 249 -4.26 -0.78 -9.36
N ALA A 250 -4.72 -1.62 -10.31
CA ALA A 250 -4.62 -1.34 -11.74
C ALA A 250 -5.38 -0.06 -12.12
N VAL A 251 -6.64 0.07 -11.70
CA VAL A 251 -7.47 1.27 -11.94
C VAL A 251 -6.80 2.53 -11.39
N MET A 252 -6.30 2.46 -10.15
CA MET A 252 -5.63 3.56 -9.49
C MET A 252 -4.43 4.05 -10.31
N VAL A 253 -3.51 3.15 -10.66
CA VAL A 253 -2.29 3.53 -11.41
C VAL A 253 -2.63 4.00 -12.82
N THR A 254 -3.55 3.33 -13.51
CA THR A 254 -4.00 3.70 -14.85
C THR A 254 -4.59 5.10 -14.89
N LEU A 255 -5.50 5.43 -13.99
CA LEU A 255 -6.14 6.76 -13.98
C LEU A 255 -5.24 7.83 -13.38
N MET A 256 -4.34 7.51 -12.44
CA MET A 256 -3.44 8.49 -11.81
C MET A 256 -2.35 8.99 -12.76
N SER A 257 -1.92 8.19 -13.75
CA SER A 257 -0.84 8.58 -14.67
C SER A 257 -1.21 9.69 -15.65
N LEU A 258 -2.50 9.96 -15.84
CA LEU A 258 -2.99 10.83 -16.92
C LEU A 258 -3.43 12.25 -16.52
N PRO A 259 -3.97 12.50 -15.33
CA PRO A 259 -4.42 13.84 -14.94
C PRO A 259 -3.34 14.92 -15.05
N PRO A 260 -2.06 14.65 -14.70
CA PRO A 260 -1.01 15.64 -14.90
C PRO A 260 -0.84 16.05 -16.36
N LEU A 261 -0.82 15.08 -17.28
CA LEU A 261 -0.72 15.34 -18.72
C LEU A 261 -1.94 16.08 -19.25
N ARG A 262 -3.14 15.66 -18.85
CA ARG A 262 -4.38 16.32 -19.26
C ARG A 262 -4.51 17.73 -18.68
N ALA A 263 -4.12 17.91 -17.42
CA ALA A 263 -4.08 19.22 -16.78
C ALA A 263 -3.11 20.17 -17.51
N HIS A 264 -1.97 19.67 -17.94
CA HIS A 264 -1.01 20.42 -18.74
C HIS A 264 -1.62 20.84 -20.11
N HIS A 265 -2.29 19.92 -20.81
CA HIS A 265 -2.99 20.23 -22.07
C HIS A 265 -4.16 21.21 -21.89
N MET A 266 -4.74 21.30 -20.70
CA MET A 266 -5.77 22.29 -20.34
C MET A 266 -5.17 23.64 -19.91
N GLY A 267 -3.84 23.81 -19.95
CA GLY A 267 -3.16 25.03 -19.52
C GLY A 267 -3.20 25.29 -18.01
N LEU A 268 -3.39 24.23 -17.19
CA LEU A 268 -3.38 24.38 -15.74
C LEU A 268 -1.94 24.60 -15.24
N GLU A 269 -1.78 25.53 -14.31
CA GLU A 269 -0.49 25.81 -13.66
C GLU A 269 0.01 24.62 -12.84
N HIS A 270 1.32 24.54 -12.67
CA HIS A 270 2.00 23.47 -11.89
C HIS A 270 1.43 23.31 -10.48
N GLY A 271 1.06 24.42 -9.81
CA GLY A 271 0.42 24.38 -8.49
C GLY A 271 -0.93 23.66 -8.48
N SER A 272 -1.71 23.79 -9.55
CA SER A 272 -2.99 23.08 -9.71
C SER A 272 -2.78 21.57 -9.93
N ILE A 273 -1.73 21.18 -10.66
CA ILE A 273 -1.37 19.77 -10.87
C ILE A 273 -0.92 19.12 -9.56
N ALA A 274 -0.10 19.83 -8.77
CA ALA A 274 0.28 19.38 -7.43
C ALA A 274 -0.94 19.19 -6.50
N GLY A 275 -1.93 20.10 -6.60
CA GLY A 275 -3.20 19.98 -5.88
C GLY A 275 -4.01 18.73 -6.26
N LEU A 276 -4.03 18.34 -7.54
CA LEU A 276 -4.67 17.11 -8.00
C LEU A 276 -4.06 15.86 -7.33
N VAL A 277 -2.73 15.77 -7.34
CA VAL A 277 -2.00 14.64 -6.74
C VAL A 277 -2.16 14.62 -5.23
N SER A 278 -2.10 15.78 -4.57
CA SER A 278 -2.31 15.90 -3.12
C SER A 278 -3.72 15.48 -2.71
N GLY A 279 -4.74 15.87 -3.50
CA GLY A 279 -6.13 15.44 -3.28
C GLY A 279 -6.29 13.93 -3.41
N HIS A 280 -5.61 13.31 -4.38
CA HIS A 280 -5.59 11.86 -4.53
C HIS A 280 -4.96 11.15 -3.32
N ILE A 281 -3.78 11.59 -2.90
CA ILE A 281 -3.08 11.04 -1.73
C ILE A 281 -3.93 11.19 -0.46
N ALA A 282 -4.60 12.34 -0.29
CA ALA A 282 -5.52 12.54 0.82
C ALA A 282 -6.69 11.53 0.77
N GLY A 283 -7.30 11.31 -0.40
CA GLY A 283 -8.33 10.29 -0.61
C GLY A 283 -7.86 8.89 -0.25
N MET A 284 -6.64 8.53 -0.67
CA MET A 284 -6.07 7.20 -0.38
C MET A 284 -5.87 6.93 1.11
N PHE A 285 -5.45 7.91 1.88
CA PHE A 285 -4.90 7.63 3.19
C PHE A 285 -5.50 8.43 4.34
N ALA A 286 -5.88 9.71 4.14
CA ALA A 286 -6.33 10.57 5.23
C ALA A 286 -7.66 10.11 5.84
N PHE A 287 -8.52 9.47 5.03
CA PHE A 287 -9.83 8.98 5.45
C PHE A 287 -9.80 7.62 6.13
N GLY A 288 -8.63 6.98 6.29
CA GLY A 288 -8.50 5.67 6.90
C GLY A 288 -9.11 5.57 8.30
N LEU A 289 -9.00 6.64 9.10
CA LEU A 289 -9.62 6.69 10.44
C LEU A 289 -11.15 6.70 10.42
N LEU A 290 -11.78 7.11 9.32
CA LEU A 290 -13.23 7.09 9.13
C LEU A 290 -13.65 5.79 8.43
N THR A 291 -13.01 5.44 7.35
CA THR A 291 -13.36 4.28 6.51
C THR A 291 -13.09 2.95 7.22
N GLY A 292 -12.05 2.87 8.04
CA GLY A 292 -11.73 1.69 8.83
C GLY A 292 -12.86 1.29 9.80
N PRO A 293 -13.23 2.14 10.78
CA PRO A 293 -14.36 1.90 11.67
C PRO A 293 -15.69 1.74 10.94
N LEU A 294 -15.88 2.43 9.81
CA LEU A 294 -17.09 2.31 9.00
C LEU A 294 -17.23 0.89 8.42
N ILE A 295 -16.12 0.31 7.90
CA ILE A 295 -16.07 -1.08 7.44
C ILE A 295 -16.26 -2.05 8.62
N ASP A 296 -15.77 -1.71 9.82
CA ASP A 296 -15.98 -2.54 11.01
C ASP A 296 -17.47 -2.61 11.41
N ARG A 297 -18.21 -1.50 11.23
CA ARG A 297 -19.63 -1.40 11.60
C ARG A 297 -20.58 -1.89 10.49
N LEU A 298 -20.33 -1.50 9.25
CA LEU A 298 -21.22 -1.77 8.10
C LEU A 298 -20.88 -3.07 7.35
N GLY A 299 -19.71 -3.65 7.66
CA GLY A 299 -19.27 -4.94 7.12
C GLY A 299 -18.49 -4.84 5.80
N LEU A 300 -17.97 -6.00 5.37
CA LEU A 300 -17.09 -6.13 4.21
C LEU A 300 -17.79 -5.78 2.88
N ARG A 301 -19.08 -6.11 2.77
CA ARG A 301 -19.88 -5.80 1.57
C ARG A 301 -19.95 -4.31 1.30
N PHE A 302 -20.17 -3.52 2.36
CA PHE A 302 -20.18 -2.06 2.26
C PHE A 302 -18.86 -1.53 1.67
N GLY A 303 -17.70 -1.99 2.18
CA GLY A 303 -16.40 -1.53 1.72
C GLY A 303 -16.16 -1.81 0.23
N TYR A 304 -16.52 -2.99 -0.26
CA TYR A 304 -16.39 -3.33 -1.68
C TYR A 304 -17.39 -2.60 -2.57
N VAL A 305 -18.67 -2.51 -2.19
CA VAL A 305 -19.68 -1.82 -2.98
C VAL A 305 -19.37 -0.34 -3.08
N MET A 306 -19.14 0.31 -1.97
CA MET A 306 -18.83 1.74 -1.94
C MET A 306 -17.50 2.04 -2.65
N GLY A 307 -16.47 1.23 -2.42
CA GLY A 307 -15.20 1.35 -3.11
C GLY A 307 -15.35 1.20 -4.63
N GLY A 308 -16.11 0.21 -5.10
CA GLY A 308 -16.42 -0.01 -6.51
C GLY A 308 -17.19 1.17 -7.13
N LEU A 309 -18.21 1.69 -6.44
CA LEU A 309 -18.97 2.87 -6.90
C LEU A 309 -18.06 4.10 -7.03
N LEU A 310 -17.16 4.33 -6.07
CA LEU A 310 -16.21 5.45 -6.13
C LEU A 310 -15.20 5.30 -7.28
N LEU A 311 -14.72 4.07 -7.56
CA LEU A 311 -13.87 3.83 -8.72
C LEU A 311 -14.61 4.06 -10.05
N LEU A 312 -15.87 3.65 -10.16
CA LEU A 312 -16.72 3.94 -11.33
C LEU A 312 -16.94 5.45 -11.49
N LEU A 313 -17.23 6.15 -10.39
CA LEU A 313 -17.38 7.60 -10.40
C LEU A 313 -16.06 8.29 -10.81
N ALA A 314 -14.91 7.79 -10.34
CA ALA A 314 -13.60 8.30 -10.77
C ALA A 314 -13.40 8.14 -12.28
N ALA A 315 -13.69 6.95 -12.83
CA ALA A 315 -13.59 6.70 -14.27
C ALA A 315 -14.54 7.61 -15.06
N GLY A 316 -15.80 7.76 -14.63
CA GLY A 316 -16.80 8.61 -15.29
C GLY A 316 -16.43 10.10 -15.24
N THR A 317 -16.00 10.62 -14.08
CA THR A 317 -15.64 12.04 -13.94
C THR A 317 -14.30 12.39 -14.61
N SER A 318 -13.43 11.42 -14.81
CA SER A 318 -12.15 11.61 -15.50
C SER A 318 -12.32 12.07 -16.95
N VAL A 319 -13.41 11.68 -17.62
CA VAL A 319 -13.67 12.02 -19.04
C VAL A 319 -14.38 13.37 -19.25
N THR A 320 -14.87 14.01 -18.20
CA THR A 320 -15.65 15.27 -18.33
C THR A 320 -14.87 16.44 -18.92
N GLY A 321 -13.53 16.39 -18.91
CA GLY A 321 -12.66 17.44 -19.48
C GLY A 321 -12.66 18.75 -18.68
N THR A 322 -13.26 18.80 -17.49
CA THR A 322 -13.31 19.98 -16.63
C THR A 322 -12.31 19.86 -15.48
N ARG A 323 -11.82 21.01 -14.97
CA ARG A 323 -10.96 21.04 -13.78
C ARG A 323 -11.63 20.40 -12.57
N ALA A 324 -12.90 20.71 -12.35
CA ALA A 324 -13.68 20.14 -11.25
C ALA A 324 -13.82 18.61 -11.39
N GLY A 325 -14.06 18.11 -12.61
CA GLY A 325 -14.14 16.68 -12.89
C GLY A 325 -12.84 15.95 -12.63
N LEU A 326 -11.69 16.54 -13.01
CA LEU A 326 -10.37 15.96 -12.71
C LEU A 326 -10.07 15.94 -11.22
N LEU A 327 -10.36 17.03 -10.48
CA LEU A 327 -10.20 17.10 -9.02
C LEU A 327 -11.05 16.03 -8.33
N LEU A 328 -12.33 15.94 -8.70
CA LEU A 328 -13.26 14.96 -8.16
C LEU A 328 -12.78 13.54 -8.48
N SER A 329 -12.42 13.28 -9.74
CA SER A 329 -11.91 11.96 -10.18
C SER A 329 -10.73 11.52 -9.33
N MET A 330 -9.72 12.37 -9.15
CA MET A 330 -8.50 12.06 -8.38
C MET A 330 -8.82 11.76 -6.92
N PHE A 331 -9.66 12.56 -6.28
CA PHE A 331 -10.03 12.39 -4.88
C PHE A 331 -10.84 11.10 -4.66
N VAL A 332 -11.90 10.87 -5.45
CA VAL A 332 -12.74 9.68 -5.28
C VAL A 332 -12.03 8.40 -5.72
N LEU A 333 -11.06 8.49 -6.66
CA LEU A 333 -10.16 7.38 -7.01
C LEU A 333 -9.37 6.92 -5.80
N GLY A 334 -8.75 7.86 -5.08
CA GLY A 334 -8.01 7.56 -3.85
C GLY A 334 -8.90 6.95 -2.77
N LEU A 335 -10.08 7.51 -2.55
CA LEU A 335 -11.02 7.02 -1.53
C LEU A 335 -11.60 5.64 -1.88
N GLY A 336 -11.90 5.39 -3.16
CA GLY A 336 -12.35 4.08 -3.64
C GLY A 336 -11.27 3.00 -3.44
N TRP A 337 -10.03 3.33 -3.80
CA TRP A 337 -8.87 2.46 -3.56
C TRP A 337 -8.67 2.21 -2.05
N ASN A 338 -8.81 3.22 -1.20
CA ASN A 338 -8.71 3.10 0.26
C ASN A 338 -9.70 2.06 0.81
N LEU A 339 -10.99 2.19 0.48
CA LEU A 339 -12.04 1.28 0.93
C LEU A 339 -11.77 -0.17 0.50
N ILE A 340 -11.39 -0.39 -0.76
CA ILE A 340 -11.11 -1.75 -1.26
C ILE A 340 -9.85 -2.31 -0.61
N SER A 341 -8.78 -1.51 -0.46
CA SER A 341 -7.54 -1.94 0.17
C SER A 341 -7.72 -2.32 1.65
N LEU A 342 -8.44 -1.49 2.42
CA LEU A 342 -8.77 -1.78 3.82
C LEU A 342 -9.63 -3.04 3.95
N THR A 343 -10.69 -3.15 3.14
CA THR A 343 -11.59 -4.30 3.15
C THR A 343 -10.87 -5.58 2.77
N SER A 344 -10.08 -5.54 1.70
CA SER A 344 -9.27 -6.69 1.25
C SER A 344 -8.23 -7.11 2.29
N SER A 345 -7.56 -6.14 2.92
CA SER A 345 -6.60 -6.41 3.99
C SER A 345 -7.27 -7.06 5.21
N LYS A 346 -8.49 -6.63 5.56
CA LYS A 346 -9.27 -7.23 6.63
C LYS A 346 -9.69 -8.67 6.32
N VAL A 347 -10.07 -8.98 5.07
CA VAL A 347 -10.36 -10.35 4.62
C VAL A 347 -9.09 -11.19 4.66
N LEU A 348 -8.02 -10.74 3.99
CA LEU A 348 -6.78 -11.47 3.83
C LEU A 348 -6.00 -11.66 5.15
N SER A 349 -6.26 -10.84 6.18
CA SER A 349 -5.66 -11.04 7.51
C SER A 349 -6.06 -12.37 8.15
N ARG A 350 -7.14 -13.01 7.68
CA ARG A 350 -7.57 -14.36 8.10
C ARG A 350 -6.85 -15.47 7.32
N TRP A 351 -6.21 -15.13 6.22
CA TRP A 351 -5.61 -16.08 5.27
C TRP A 351 -4.15 -15.74 4.97
N PRO A 352 -3.24 -15.94 5.93
CA PRO A 352 -1.85 -15.51 5.81
C PRO A 352 -1.11 -16.04 4.58
N ALA A 353 -1.40 -17.27 4.12
CA ALA A 353 -0.78 -17.84 2.93
C ALA A 353 -1.18 -17.13 1.62
N ALA A 354 -2.34 -16.46 1.57
CA ALA A 354 -2.82 -15.75 0.39
C ALA A 354 -2.32 -14.30 0.30
N GLN A 355 -1.76 -13.73 1.37
CA GLN A 355 -1.39 -12.30 1.43
C GLN A 355 -0.28 -11.94 0.45
N GLY A 356 0.82 -12.67 0.46
CA GLY A 356 1.92 -12.43 -0.49
C GLY A 356 1.49 -12.53 -1.95
N PRO A 357 0.84 -13.63 -2.38
CA PRO A 357 0.27 -13.72 -3.73
C PRO A 357 -0.72 -12.62 -4.08
N ALA A 358 -1.55 -12.17 -3.14
CA ALA A 358 -2.47 -11.06 -3.36
C ALA A 358 -1.72 -9.75 -3.65
N ASP A 359 -0.68 -9.47 -2.88
CA ASP A 359 0.16 -8.28 -3.09
C ASP A 359 0.97 -8.39 -4.39
N SER A 360 1.50 -9.57 -4.72
CA SER A 360 2.15 -9.81 -6.02
C SER A 360 1.22 -9.47 -7.18
N LEU A 361 -0.03 -9.93 -7.14
CA LEU A 361 -1.02 -9.64 -8.18
C LEU A 361 -1.44 -8.17 -8.20
N ALA A 362 -1.52 -7.52 -7.04
CA ALA A 362 -1.80 -6.08 -6.98
C ALA A 362 -0.67 -5.25 -7.61
N PHE A 363 0.60 -5.54 -7.32
CA PHE A 363 1.73 -4.87 -7.95
C PHE A 363 1.86 -5.20 -9.44
N ALA A 364 1.57 -6.45 -9.85
CA ALA A 364 1.50 -6.82 -11.26
C ALA A 364 0.38 -6.04 -11.98
N GLY A 365 -0.79 -5.88 -11.33
CA GLY A 365 -1.88 -5.05 -11.81
C GLY A 365 -1.45 -3.58 -11.99
N ALA A 366 -0.67 -3.04 -11.06
CA ALA A 366 -0.10 -1.69 -11.19
C ALA A 366 0.83 -1.58 -12.40
N ALA A 367 1.79 -2.50 -12.54
CA ALA A 367 2.74 -2.52 -13.65
C ALA A 367 2.03 -2.65 -15.02
N LEU A 368 1.06 -3.55 -15.12
CA LEU A 368 0.24 -3.73 -16.32
C LEU A 368 -0.64 -2.50 -16.57
N GLY A 369 -1.22 -1.90 -15.53
CA GLY A 369 -2.01 -0.68 -15.64
C GLY A 369 -1.21 0.48 -16.21
N THR A 370 0.05 0.65 -15.79
CA THR A 370 0.95 1.67 -16.34
C THR A 370 1.25 1.40 -17.81
N LEU A 371 1.67 0.16 -18.13
CA LEU A 371 2.09 -0.21 -19.48
C LEU A 371 0.93 -0.17 -20.49
N LEU A 372 -0.18 -0.85 -20.15
CA LEU A 372 -1.37 -0.91 -21.01
C LEU A 372 -2.10 0.44 -21.05
N GLY A 373 -2.08 1.19 -19.96
CA GLY A 373 -2.65 2.54 -19.88
C GLY A 373 -1.99 3.48 -20.89
N GLY A 374 -0.65 3.46 -20.96
CA GLY A 374 0.10 4.23 -21.97
C GLY A 374 -0.23 3.82 -23.41
N LEU A 375 -0.29 2.51 -23.69
CA LEU A 375 -0.64 1.99 -25.02
C LEU A 375 -2.08 2.32 -25.43
N LEU A 376 -3.04 2.17 -24.51
CA LEU A 376 -4.46 2.52 -24.75
C LEU A 376 -4.61 4.02 -25.01
N MET A 377 -3.92 4.84 -24.23
CA MET A 377 -3.91 6.28 -24.43
C MET A 377 -3.38 6.68 -25.80
N ALA A 378 -2.26 6.09 -26.22
CA ALA A 378 -1.63 6.39 -27.50
C ALA A 378 -2.47 5.94 -28.72
N ARG A 379 -3.21 4.83 -28.62
CA ARG A 379 -3.98 4.25 -29.73
C ARG A 379 -5.44 4.68 -29.78
N SER A 380 -6.10 4.78 -28.63
CA SER A 380 -7.56 4.92 -28.53
C SER A 380 -8.00 6.09 -27.66
N GLY A 381 -7.04 6.86 -27.13
CA GLY A 381 -7.30 8.04 -26.33
C GLY A 381 -7.87 7.77 -24.94
N PHE A 382 -8.17 8.87 -24.26
CA PHE A 382 -8.59 8.88 -22.87
C PHE A 382 -9.93 8.16 -22.58
N PRO A 383 -10.97 8.24 -23.45
CA PRO A 383 -12.24 7.56 -23.20
C PRO A 383 -12.10 6.03 -23.12
N ALA A 384 -11.28 5.42 -23.98
CA ALA A 384 -11.04 3.97 -23.96
C ALA A 384 -10.35 3.52 -22.68
N LEU A 385 -9.44 4.35 -22.16
CA LEU A 385 -8.76 4.10 -20.88
C LEU A 385 -9.72 4.17 -19.71
N ALA A 386 -10.58 5.21 -19.66
CA ALA A 386 -11.59 5.36 -18.62
C ALA A 386 -12.61 4.20 -18.67
N LEU A 387 -13.01 3.75 -19.87
CA LEU A 387 -13.89 2.59 -20.03
C LEU A 387 -13.24 1.30 -19.48
N THR A 388 -11.96 1.08 -19.80
CA THR A 388 -11.22 -0.08 -19.28
C THR A 388 -11.10 -0.03 -17.76
N ALA A 389 -10.80 1.13 -17.19
CA ALA A 389 -10.79 1.34 -15.75
C ALA A 389 -12.17 1.09 -15.12
N GLY A 390 -13.24 1.54 -15.77
CA GLY A 390 -14.63 1.28 -15.36
C GLY A 390 -14.99 -0.21 -15.36
N MET A 391 -14.57 -0.96 -16.39
CA MET A 391 -14.77 -2.42 -16.44
C MET A 391 -14.04 -3.13 -15.30
N LEU A 392 -12.79 -2.77 -15.02
CA LEU A 392 -12.04 -3.32 -13.88
C LEU A 392 -12.67 -2.96 -12.54
N ALA A 393 -13.28 -1.78 -12.41
CA ALA A 393 -13.99 -1.33 -11.22
C ALA A 393 -15.28 -2.15 -10.92
N LEU A 394 -15.68 -3.06 -11.78
CA LEU A 394 -16.77 -4.02 -11.51
C LEU A 394 -16.32 -5.20 -10.63
N LEU A 395 -15.02 -5.53 -10.60
CA LEU A 395 -14.51 -6.66 -9.82
C LEU A 395 -14.75 -6.55 -8.30
N PRO A 396 -14.72 -5.39 -7.66
CA PRO A 396 -15.13 -5.21 -6.27
C PRO A 396 -16.57 -5.65 -5.98
N PHE A 397 -17.52 -5.51 -6.92
CA PHE A 397 -18.90 -5.97 -6.72
C PHE A 397 -19.00 -7.51 -6.71
N TRP A 398 -18.16 -8.17 -7.53
CA TRP A 398 -18.02 -9.62 -7.43
C TRP A 398 -17.47 -10.04 -6.07
N ALA A 399 -16.49 -9.32 -5.51
CA ALA A 399 -16.00 -9.57 -4.16
C ALA A 399 -17.10 -9.35 -3.11
N ALA A 400 -17.87 -8.26 -3.21
CA ALA A 400 -19.00 -7.98 -2.33
C ALA A 400 -20.05 -9.09 -2.31
N TRP A 401 -20.29 -9.73 -3.47
CA TRP A 401 -21.23 -10.85 -3.56
C TRP A 401 -20.68 -12.14 -2.95
N ARG A 402 -19.38 -12.38 -3.04
CA ARG A 402 -18.72 -13.61 -2.56
C ARG A 402 -18.33 -13.58 -1.09
N VAL A 403 -18.08 -12.40 -0.50
CA VAL A 403 -17.75 -12.32 0.92
C VAL A 403 -19.02 -12.48 1.76
N ARG A 404 -18.98 -13.43 2.69
CA ARG A 404 -20.01 -13.55 3.74
C ARG A 404 -19.65 -12.55 4.84
N GLY A 405 -20.61 -11.75 5.25
CA GLY A 405 -20.47 -10.74 6.31
C GLY A 405 -20.10 -11.35 7.66
#